data_8c1946db005f3cd170f2e45be23700c6
#
_entry.id   8c1946db005f3cd170f2e45be23700c6
#
_cell.length_a   1.000
_cell.length_b   1.000
_cell.length_c   1.000
_cell.angle_alpha   90.00
_cell.angle_beta   90.00
_cell.angle_gamma   90.00
#
_symmetry.space_group_name_H-M   'P 1'
#
loop_
_entity.id
_entity.type
_entity.pdbx_description
1 polymer ?
#
loop_
_entity_poly.entity_id
_entity_poly.type
_entity_poly.pdbx_seq_one_letter_code
_entity_poly.pdbx_strand_id
1 'polypeptide(L)'
;SRHLFNRADRALSHGCIRTERASELAITLAILAQNPTDDAERKAAAQEAVEILKSGKYTRVPFESRMPVYITYFTMGTDIDGKLRSFDDIYGRDAPVLAALDAPRQQHRARRTSEEAVEIIDDMKTT
;
A
#
# COMPACT_ATOMS: atom_id res chain seq x y z
N SER A 1 -18.22 -9.92 -0.44
CA SER A 1 -17.15 -9.69 -1.44
C SER A 1 -15.89 -10.53 -1.22
N ARG A 2 -15.80 -11.39 -0.20
CA ARG A 2 -14.61 -12.25 0.02
C ARG A 2 -14.31 -13.16 -1.18
N HIS A 3 -15.34 -13.70 -1.85
CA HIS A 3 -15.19 -14.54 -3.03
C HIS A 3 -14.46 -13.87 -4.20
N LEU A 4 -14.41 -12.53 -4.24
CA LEU A 4 -13.70 -11.79 -5.29
C LEU A 4 -12.17 -11.95 -5.17
N PHE A 5 -11.64 -12.23 -3.99
CA PHE A 5 -10.21 -12.47 -3.79
C PHE A 5 -9.74 -13.84 -4.32
N ASN A 6 -10.67 -14.74 -4.65
CA ASN A 6 -10.38 -16.02 -5.29
C ASN A 6 -10.24 -15.92 -6.81
N ARG A 7 -10.52 -14.76 -7.40
CA ARG A 7 -10.41 -14.54 -8.85
C ARG A 7 -8.97 -14.23 -9.24
N ALA A 8 -8.53 -14.70 -10.40
CA ALA A 8 -7.24 -14.34 -10.99
C ALA A 8 -7.24 -12.87 -11.42
N ASP A 9 -8.28 -12.47 -12.18
CA ASP A 9 -8.50 -11.06 -12.55
C ASP A 9 -9.29 -10.35 -11.45
N ARG A 10 -8.72 -9.30 -10.89
CA ARG A 10 -9.27 -8.48 -9.79
C ARG A 10 -9.41 -7.01 -10.16
N ALA A 11 -9.33 -6.65 -11.42
CA ALA A 11 -9.57 -5.29 -11.91
C ALA A 11 -11.07 -4.93 -11.85
N LEU A 12 -11.61 -4.82 -10.65
CA LEU A 12 -13.04 -4.72 -10.37
C LEU A 12 -13.49 -3.34 -9.91
N SER A 13 -12.58 -2.35 -9.87
CA SER A 13 -12.90 -0.99 -9.45
C SER A 13 -12.10 0.04 -10.23
N HIS A 14 -12.59 1.30 -10.25
CA HIS A 14 -11.93 2.39 -10.95
C HIS A 14 -10.82 3.09 -10.14
N GLY A 15 -10.54 2.63 -8.91
CA GLY A 15 -9.50 3.24 -8.09
C GLY A 15 -9.46 2.76 -6.64
N CYS A 16 -10.52 2.12 -6.13
CA CYS A 16 -10.54 1.60 -4.77
C CYS A 16 -9.69 0.34 -4.66
N ILE A 17 -8.71 0.35 -3.77
CA ILE A 17 -7.95 -0.83 -3.40
C ILE A 17 -8.69 -1.55 -2.27
N ARG A 18 -8.88 -2.86 -2.41
CA ARG A 18 -9.53 -3.70 -1.40
C ARG A 18 -8.51 -4.62 -0.77
N THR A 19 -8.64 -4.80 0.53
CA THR A 19 -7.78 -5.66 1.33
C THR A 19 -8.54 -6.89 1.78
N GLU A 20 -7.99 -8.07 1.56
CA GLU A 20 -8.64 -9.35 1.88
C GLU A 20 -8.86 -9.51 3.38
N ARG A 21 -7.85 -9.26 4.18
CA ARG A 21 -7.87 -9.37 5.64
C ARG A 21 -7.94 -7.98 6.30
N ALA A 22 -8.93 -7.19 5.90
CA ALA A 22 -9.02 -5.78 6.26
C ALA A 22 -9.02 -5.51 7.78
N SER A 23 -9.71 -6.34 8.57
CA SER A 23 -9.74 -6.18 10.04
C SER A 23 -8.37 -6.42 10.67
N GLU A 24 -7.64 -7.43 10.20
CA GLU A 24 -6.30 -7.74 10.70
C GLU A 24 -5.30 -6.64 10.31
N LEU A 25 -5.38 -6.17 9.07
CA LEU A 25 -4.57 -5.03 8.63
C LEU A 25 -4.88 -3.79 9.48
N ALA A 26 -6.15 -3.49 9.74
CA ALA A 26 -6.55 -2.35 10.56
C ALA A 26 -5.99 -2.43 11.98
N ILE A 27 -6.04 -3.62 12.61
CA ILE A 27 -5.44 -3.84 13.93
C ILE A 27 -3.93 -3.63 13.88
N THR A 28 -3.25 -4.22 12.90
CA THR A 28 -1.80 -4.06 12.74
C THR A 28 -1.41 -2.59 12.55
N LEU A 29 -2.13 -1.88 11.69
CA LEU A 29 -1.87 -0.46 11.45
C LEU A 29 -2.18 0.39 12.70
N ALA A 30 -3.22 0.08 13.46
CA ALA A 30 -3.53 0.77 14.70
C ALA A 30 -2.45 0.59 15.78
N ILE A 31 -1.87 -0.62 15.87
CA ILE A 31 -0.71 -0.87 16.75
C ILE A 31 0.50 -0.04 16.28
N LEU A 32 0.81 -0.08 14.99
CA LEU A 32 1.95 0.67 14.44
C LEU A 32 1.75 2.20 14.56
N ALA A 33 0.50 2.67 14.49
CA ALA A 33 0.18 4.09 14.62
C ALA A 33 0.55 4.67 15.98
N GLN A 34 0.48 3.87 17.04
CA GLN A 34 0.80 4.27 18.42
C GLN A 34 2.28 4.09 18.78
N ASN A 35 3.08 3.52 17.86
CA ASN A 35 4.52 3.31 18.05
C ASN A 35 4.90 2.67 19.41
N PRO A 36 4.30 1.51 19.79
CA PRO A 36 4.46 0.92 21.09
C PRO A 36 5.90 0.48 21.35
N THR A 37 6.40 0.72 22.55
CA THR A 37 7.76 0.43 22.97
C THR A 37 7.90 -0.95 23.60
N ASP A 38 6.82 -1.50 24.15
CA ASP A 38 6.79 -2.78 24.81
C ASP A 38 5.58 -3.65 24.45
N ASP A 39 5.52 -4.87 25.00
CA ASP A 39 4.44 -5.82 24.73
C ASP A 39 3.12 -5.45 25.42
N ALA A 40 3.17 -4.70 26.53
CA ALA A 40 1.96 -4.26 27.22
C ALA A 40 1.26 -3.18 26.41
N GLU A 41 2.00 -2.21 25.90
CA GLU A 41 1.50 -1.17 24.99
C GLU A 41 0.96 -1.77 23.70
N ARG A 42 1.65 -2.77 23.10
CA ARG A 42 1.14 -3.48 21.92
C ARG A 42 -0.19 -4.16 22.17
N LYS A 43 -0.34 -4.83 23.31
CA LYS A 43 -1.61 -5.48 23.71
C LYS A 43 -2.71 -4.46 23.91
N ALA A 44 -2.42 -3.35 24.58
CA ALA A 44 -3.38 -2.27 24.79
C ALA A 44 -3.87 -1.67 23.46
N ALA A 45 -2.95 -1.34 22.56
CA ALA A 45 -3.26 -0.84 21.21
C ALA A 45 -4.10 -1.84 20.39
N ALA A 46 -3.77 -3.13 20.48
CA ALA A 46 -4.53 -4.18 19.81
C ALA A 46 -5.96 -4.29 20.37
N GLN A 47 -6.13 -4.23 21.70
CA GLN A 47 -7.43 -4.28 22.35
C GLN A 47 -8.30 -3.07 21.97
N GLU A 48 -7.74 -1.87 22.00
CA GLU A 48 -8.42 -0.65 21.56
C GLU A 48 -8.89 -0.78 20.10
N ALA A 49 -8.02 -1.23 19.20
CA ALA A 49 -8.37 -1.44 17.80
C ALA A 49 -9.52 -2.44 17.61
N VAL A 50 -9.53 -3.53 18.38
CA VAL A 50 -10.60 -4.54 18.37
C VAL A 50 -11.93 -3.93 18.85
N GLU A 51 -11.92 -3.12 19.91
CA GLU A 51 -13.14 -2.47 20.40
C GLU A 51 -13.67 -1.43 19.40
N ILE A 52 -12.79 -0.67 18.73
CA ILE A 52 -13.19 0.22 17.65
C ILE A 52 -13.87 -0.57 16.52
N LEU A 53 -13.30 -1.69 16.08
CA LEU A 53 -13.88 -2.54 15.03
C LEU A 53 -15.22 -3.13 15.44
N LYS A 54 -15.37 -3.60 16.67
CA LYS A 54 -16.63 -4.14 17.21
C LYS A 54 -17.73 -3.08 17.32
N SER A 55 -17.36 -1.83 17.56
CA SER A 55 -18.32 -0.73 17.70
C SER A 55 -19.10 -0.47 16.40
N GLY A 56 -18.56 -0.85 15.26
CA GLY A 56 -19.11 -0.55 13.93
C GLY A 56 -19.18 0.94 13.59
N LYS A 57 -18.65 1.81 14.44
CA LYS A 57 -18.64 3.25 14.22
C LYS A 57 -17.43 3.68 13.39
N TYR A 58 -17.63 4.69 12.55
CA TYR A 58 -16.51 5.33 11.88
C TYR A 58 -15.59 5.98 12.93
N THR A 59 -14.34 5.56 12.97
CA THR A 59 -13.33 6.09 13.88
C THR A 59 -12.04 6.35 13.11
N ARG A 60 -11.49 7.53 13.28
CA ARG A 60 -10.20 7.90 12.70
C ARG A 60 -9.10 7.63 13.72
N VAL A 61 -8.14 6.78 13.36
CA VAL A 61 -6.94 6.50 14.16
C VAL A 61 -5.76 7.22 13.50
N PRO A 62 -5.25 8.30 14.10
CA PRO A 62 -4.11 9.02 13.55
C PRO A 62 -2.82 8.23 13.77
N PHE A 63 -1.87 8.37 12.83
CA PHE A 63 -0.50 7.89 13.00
C PHE A 63 0.35 8.97 13.65
N GLU A 64 1.14 8.63 14.66
CA GLU A 64 2.12 9.54 15.25
C GLU A 64 3.26 9.86 14.28
N SER A 65 3.65 8.88 13.48
CA SER A 65 4.67 9.03 12.44
C SER A 65 4.12 8.67 11.06
N ARG A 66 4.58 9.37 10.03
CA ARG A 66 4.18 9.06 8.65
C ARG A 66 4.79 7.75 8.19
N MET A 67 3.96 6.86 7.65
CA MET A 67 4.38 5.61 7.02
C MET A 67 4.28 5.78 5.49
N PRO A 68 5.35 5.53 4.72
CA PRO A 68 5.27 5.58 3.26
C PRO A 68 4.42 4.43 2.74
N VAL A 69 3.53 4.72 1.80
CA VAL A 69 2.70 3.73 1.12
C VAL A 69 2.99 3.79 -0.38
N TYR A 70 3.31 2.64 -0.97
CA TYR A 70 3.58 2.51 -2.39
C TYR A 70 2.50 1.65 -3.04
N ILE A 71 1.90 2.15 -4.12
CA ILE A 71 1.00 1.39 -4.96
C ILE A 71 1.78 0.98 -6.19
N THR A 72 1.94 -0.32 -6.36
CA THR A 72 2.75 -0.90 -7.43
C THR A 72 1.91 -1.86 -8.27
N TYR A 73 2.35 -2.10 -9.51
CA TYR A 73 1.78 -3.07 -10.40
C TYR A 73 2.88 -4.02 -10.86
N PHE A 74 2.70 -5.30 -10.58
CA PHE A 74 3.62 -6.35 -10.98
C PHE A 74 2.86 -7.48 -11.67
N THR A 75 3.37 -7.93 -12.79
CA THR A 75 2.91 -9.10 -13.53
C THR A 75 3.70 -10.36 -13.17
N MET A 76 4.67 -10.24 -12.26
CA MET A 76 5.46 -11.35 -11.74
C MET A 76 5.74 -11.12 -10.25
N GLY A 77 5.71 -12.17 -9.46
CA GLY A 77 6.00 -12.10 -8.03
C GLY A 77 6.19 -13.49 -7.42
N THR A 78 6.64 -13.53 -6.18
CA THR A 78 6.72 -14.77 -5.39
C THR A 78 5.45 -14.96 -4.57
N ASP A 79 4.92 -16.17 -4.58
CA ASP A 79 3.82 -16.53 -3.69
C ASP A 79 4.32 -16.80 -2.25
N ILE A 80 3.40 -17.13 -1.36
CA ILE A 80 3.70 -17.40 0.05
C ILE A 80 4.66 -18.60 0.23
N ASP A 81 4.68 -19.51 -0.75
CA ASP A 81 5.56 -20.69 -0.76
C ASP A 81 6.93 -20.38 -1.37
N GLY A 82 7.20 -19.11 -1.72
CA GLY A 82 8.44 -18.67 -2.35
C GLY A 82 8.56 -19.04 -3.84
N LYS A 83 7.50 -19.53 -4.46
CA LYS A 83 7.49 -19.88 -5.88
C LYS A 83 7.20 -18.66 -6.73
N LEU A 84 8.00 -18.49 -7.79
CA LEU A 84 7.77 -17.45 -8.77
C LEU A 84 6.46 -17.73 -9.53
N ARG A 85 5.60 -16.71 -9.62
CA ARG A 85 4.33 -16.72 -10.36
C ARG A 85 4.29 -15.57 -11.33
N SER A 86 3.73 -15.80 -12.49
CA SER A 86 3.36 -14.75 -13.43
C SER A 86 1.85 -14.55 -13.43
N PHE A 87 1.44 -13.31 -13.68
CA PHE A 87 0.05 -12.87 -13.75
C PHE A 87 -0.20 -12.23 -15.10
N ASP A 88 -1.45 -12.22 -15.54
CA ASP A 88 -1.82 -11.56 -16.78
C ASP A 88 -1.60 -10.05 -16.70
N ASP A 89 -1.03 -9.48 -17.75
CA ASP A 89 -0.85 -8.02 -17.87
C ASP A 89 -2.16 -7.33 -18.28
N ILE A 90 -3.11 -7.25 -17.35
CA ILE A 90 -4.45 -6.71 -17.57
C ILE A 90 -4.48 -5.23 -17.96
N TYR A 91 -3.39 -4.49 -17.71
CA TYR A 91 -3.25 -3.06 -18.05
C TYR A 91 -2.32 -2.82 -19.24
N GLY A 92 -1.75 -3.85 -19.85
CA GLY A 92 -0.86 -3.73 -21.02
C GLY A 92 0.42 -2.94 -20.74
N ARG A 93 0.98 -3.05 -19.53
CA ARG A 93 2.15 -2.26 -19.11
C ARG A 93 3.49 -2.96 -19.32
N ASP A 94 3.51 -4.27 -19.55
CA ASP A 94 4.75 -5.02 -19.72
C ASP A 94 5.47 -4.65 -21.01
N ALA A 95 4.76 -4.55 -22.13
CA ALA A 95 5.36 -4.23 -23.41
C ALA A 95 6.12 -2.88 -23.43
N PRO A 96 5.57 -1.76 -22.93
CA PRO A 96 6.31 -0.51 -22.81
C PRO A 96 7.54 -0.61 -21.88
N VAL A 97 7.44 -1.37 -20.79
CA VAL A 97 8.56 -1.57 -19.85
C VAL A 97 9.69 -2.34 -20.52
N LEU A 98 9.37 -3.45 -21.21
CA LEU A 98 10.35 -4.25 -21.94
C LEU A 98 11.03 -3.41 -23.03
N ALA A 99 10.27 -2.65 -23.81
CA ALA A 99 10.82 -1.74 -24.81
C ALA A 99 11.75 -0.68 -24.20
N ALA A 100 11.44 -0.17 -23.03
CA ALA A 100 12.29 0.79 -22.32
C ALA A 100 13.56 0.14 -21.76
N LEU A 101 13.51 -1.13 -21.35
CA LEU A 101 14.68 -1.88 -20.89
C LEU A 101 15.64 -2.23 -22.06
N ASP A 102 15.10 -2.53 -23.25
CA ASP A 102 15.88 -2.83 -24.44
C ASP A 102 16.43 -1.57 -25.13
N ALA A 103 15.88 -0.41 -24.82
CA ALA A 103 16.36 0.86 -25.38
C ALA A 103 17.78 1.18 -24.89
N PRO A 104 18.64 1.77 -25.76
CA PRO A 104 19.96 2.23 -25.36
C PRO A 104 19.84 3.17 -24.14
N ARG A 105 20.59 2.89 -23.08
CA ARG A 105 20.60 3.74 -21.89
C ARG A 105 21.02 5.15 -22.26
N GLN A 106 20.09 6.08 -22.29
CA GLN A 106 20.43 7.48 -22.38
C GLN A 106 21.08 7.92 -21.06
N GLN A 107 22.31 8.43 -21.13
CA GLN A 107 23.08 8.89 -19.97
C GLN A 107 22.55 10.22 -19.40
N HIS A 108 21.25 10.47 -19.48
CA HIS A 108 20.62 11.61 -18.81
C HIS A 108 20.12 11.21 -17.42
N ARG A 109 21.07 10.90 -16.55
CA ARG A 109 20.78 11.05 -15.12
C ARG A 109 20.78 12.54 -14.85
N ALA A 110 19.61 13.17 -14.88
CA ALA A 110 19.48 14.51 -14.34
C ALA A 110 20.09 14.48 -12.93
N ARG A 111 21.21 15.19 -12.72
CA ARG A 111 21.70 15.48 -11.40
C ARG A 111 20.59 16.28 -10.74
N ARG A 112 19.82 15.67 -9.85
CA ARG A 112 19.02 16.41 -8.88
C ARG A 112 20.05 17.15 -8.04
N THR A 113 20.20 18.44 -8.28
CA THR A 113 20.87 19.31 -7.35
C THR A 113 20.01 19.32 -6.10
N SER A 114 20.63 19.26 -4.93
CA SER A 114 20.00 19.23 -3.60
C SER A 114 19.12 20.46 -3.29
N GLU A 115 18.92 21.35 -4.24
CA GLU A 115 18.16 22.59 -4.13
C GLU A 115 16.75 22.53 -4.71
N GLU A 116 16.39 21.49 -5.46
CA GLU A 116 14.99 21.27 -5.82
C GLU A 116 14.26 20.60 -4.65
N ALA A 117 13.89 21.41 -3.66
CA ALA A 117 12.91 21.03 -2.67
C ALA A 117 11.60 20.70 -3.43
N VAL A 118 11.12 19.47 -3.27
CA VAL A 118 9.79 19.11 -3.74
C VAL A 118 8.81 19.95 -2.93
N GLU A 119 8.23 20.95 -3.55
CA GLU A 119 7.14 21.73 -2.97
C GLU A 119 5.95 20.78 -2.78
N ILE A 120 5.74 20.39 -1.54
CA ILE A 120 4.55 19.61 -1.19
C ILE A 120 3.39 20.60 -1.21
N ILE A 121 2.61 20.58 -2.28
CA ILE A 121 1.36 21.33 -2.36
C ILE A 121 0.43 20.75 -1.28
N ASP A 122 0.22 21.53 -0.22
CA ASP A 122 -0.64 21.18 0.92
C ASP A 122 -2.09 21.52 0.58
N ASP A 123 -2.65 20.84 -0.44
CA ASP A 123 -4.02 21.06 -0.97
C ASP A 123 -5.12 20.46 -0.07
N MET A 124 -4.82 20.07 1.16
CA MET A 124 -5.82 19.55 2.10
C MET A 124 -6.17 20.50 3.25
N LYS A 125 -6.20 21.80 2.98
CA LYS A 125 -6.86 22.77 3.86
C LYS A 125 -7.95 23.49 3.09
N THR A 126 -9.06 22.83 2.83
CA THR A 126 -10.37 23.50 2.69
C THR A 126 -11.49 22.44 2.64
N THR A 127 -12.20 22.28 3.64
CA THR A 127 -13.62 22.33 3.99
C THR A 127 -13.90 21.44 5.17
#